data_4950c515dc061c00d64d67539de6c332
#
_entry.id   4950c515dc061c00d64d67539de6c332
#
_cell.length_a   1.000
_cell.length_b   1.000
_cell.length_c   1.000
_cell.angle_alpha   90.00
_cell.angle_beta   90.00
_cell.angle_gamma   90.00
#
_symmetry.space_group_name_H-M   'P 1'
#
loop_
_entity.id
_entity.type
_entity.pdbx_description
1 polymer ?
#
loop_
_entity_poly.entity_id
_entity_poly.type
_entity_poly.pdbx_seq_one_letter_code
_entity_poly.pdbx_strand_id
1 'polypeptide(L)'
;NRIPEISDSIFSIDEAMKAGFGWKDGPFEIWNYIGINEGKELMKVYGLETAKWIDDMLLNGYNEFYRESEGIVEYYDLTSKKYKIKPGQEGFIILKNILGDKIVWSNSEATLYDIGDDIVNLEFSSKMNVINQNIISSLKKGVEIAEKDFKGLVIGNEGSHFSAGADISMIFLLSVEQEYDELNHVMKIFQDTMMRLRYSAIPVVAAPHGYTLGGGCELCLQCDAVVPYSETYIGLVEAGIGLLPGGGGMKEMILRASDKFKKNDVEVNILQEYFMNIGMGKTATSGFEGYELDYFIKGRDITVMNKKNQIYIAKQKALNLFEAGYTKPIERNDIKVLGKQALGMLYVGVDSLRAGDYISDHDKKIANKIAYVLCGGDLL
;
A
#
# COMPACT_ATOMS: atom_id res chain seq x y z
N ASN A 1 4.13 6.09 39.98
CA ASN A 1 4.74 5.92 41.34
C ASN A 1 5.73 4.73 41.43
N ARG A 2 5.76 3.82 40.45
CA ARG A 2 6.62 2.62 40.48
C ARG A 2 7.85 2.75 39.55
N ILE A 3 8.09 3.90 38.98
CA ILE A 3 9.35 4.22 38.30
C ILE A 3 10.28 4.86 39.34
N PRO A 4 11.55 4.41 39.48
CA PRO A 4 12.25 3.43 38.64
C PRO A 4 12.14 1.96 39.10
N GLU A 5 11.28 1.61 40.03
CA GLU A 5 11.20 0.25 40.61
C GLU A 5 10.93 -0.84 39.55
N ILE A 6 10.00 -0.59 38.62
CA ILE A 6 9.58 -1.57 37.61
C ILE A 6 10.13 -1.30 36.21
N SER A 7 10.59 -0.08 35.95
CA SER A 7 11.17 0.33 34.68
C SER A 7 11.96 1.63 34.85
N ASP A 8 13.04 1.78 34.08
CA ASP A 8 13.86 2.99 34.08
C ASP A 8 13.31 4.10 33.17
N SER A 9 12.30 3.80 32.34
CA SER A 9 11.75 4.76 31.40
C SER A 9 10.23 4.67 31.24
N ILE A 10 9.61 5.81 30.97
CA ILE A 10 8.17 5.92 30.70
C ILE A 10 7.80 5.24 29.39
N PHE A 11 8.64 5.35 28.36
CA PHE A 11 8.32 4.75 27.06
C PHE A 11 8.29 3.21 27.11
N SER A 12 9.15 2.58 27.91
CA SER A 12 9.15 1.11 28.06
C SER A 12 7.86 0.61 28.68
N ILE A 13 7.24 1.38 29.59
CA ILE A 13 5.94 1.06 30.18
C ILE A 13 4.85 1.18 29.09
N ASP A 14 4.85 2.28 28.33
CA ASP A 14 3.87 2.49 27.28
C ASP A 14 3.97 1.41 26.19
N GLU A 15 5.17 1.07 25.74
CA GLU A 15 5.37 -0.01 24.76
C GLU A 15 4.95 -1.38 25.31
N ALA A 16 5.22 -1.66 26.60
CA ALA A 16 4.77 -2.90 27.21
C ALA A 16 3.24 -3.00 27.29
N MET A 17 2.55 -1.90 27.60
CA MET A 17 1.09 -1.86 27.62
C MET A 17 0.49 -2.03 26.22
N LYS A 18 1.08 -1.38 25.21
CA LYS A 18 0.66 -1.52 23.81
C LYS A 18 0.90 -2.96 23.30
N ALA A 19 2.08 -3.51 23.56
CA ALA A 19 2.41 -4.86 23.08
C ALA A 19 1.67 -5.97 23.83
N GLY A 20 1.52 -5.83 25.16
CA GLY A 20 0.94 -6.87 26.00
C GLY A 20 -0.59 -6.89 26.03
N PHE A 21 -1.23 -5.74 25.90
CA PHE A 21 -2.68 -5.59 26.01
C PHE A 21 -3.36 -5.08 24.74
N GLY A 22 -2.60 -4.85 23.66
CA GLY A 22 -3.15 -4.34 22.41
C GLY A 22 -3.68 -2.90 22.50
N TRP A 23 -3.19 -2.10 23.45
CA TRP A 23 -3.59 -0.71 23.57
C TRP A 23 -3.04 0.09 22.39
N LYS A 24 -3.83 1.06 21.94
CA LYS A 24 -3.40 1.99 20.89
C LYS A 24 -2.33 2.94 21.41
N ASP A 25 -2.54 3.50 22.60
CA ASP A 25 -1.67 4.46 23.26
C ASP A 25 -1.34 3.96 24.67
N GLY A 26 -0.11 4.19 25.12
CA GLY A 26 0.31 3.82 26.46
C GLY A 26 -0.17 4.82 27.53
N PRO A 27 -0.08 4.48 28.83
CA PRO A 27 -0.59 5.33 29.93
C PRO A 27 0.06 6.72 29.99
N PHE A 28 1.34 6.87 29.69
CA PHE A 28 2.00 8.19 29.65
C PHE A 28 1.69 8.94 28.36
N GLU A 29 1.49 8.25 27.23
CA GLU A 29 1.00 8.86 26.00
C GLU A 29 -0.42 9.41 26.19
N ILE A 30 -1.33 8.65 26.81
CA ILE A 30 -2.69 9.09 27.16
C ILE A 30 -2.63 10.33 28.10
N TRP A 31 -1.80 10.24 29.14
CA TRP A 31 -1.66 11.36 30.07
C TRP A 31 -1.09 12.61 29.41
N ASN A 32 -0.18 12.44 28.45
CA ASN A 32 0.36 13.54 27.65
C ASN A 32 -0.74 14.26 26.86
N TYR A 33 -1.70 13.51 26.27
CA TYR A 33 -2.86 14.08 25.57
C TYR A 33 -3.83 14.83 26.49
N ILE A 34 -4.03 14.34 27.70
CA ILE A 34 -4.89 14.98 28.71
C ILE A 34 -4.25 16.30 29.21
N GLY A 35 -2.93 16.36 29.22
CA GLY A 35 -2.14 17.38 29.91
C GLY A 35 -1.68 16.89 31.28
N ILE A 36 -0.41 17.16 31.63
CA ILE A 36 0.17 16.64 32.86
C ILE A 36 -0.48 17.27 34.09
N ASN A 37 -0.74 18.57 34.08
CA ASN A 37 -1.36 19.29 35.18
C ASN A 37 -2.83 18.86 35.38
N GLU A 38 -3.57 18.76 34.30
CA GLU A 38 -4.96 18.29 34.28
C GLU A 38 -5.06 16.86 34.83
N GLY A 39 -4.17 15.97 34.42
CA GLY A 39 -4.09 14.61 34.91
C GLY A 39 -3.74 14.55 36.40
N LYS A 40 -2.86 15.44 36.91
CA LYS A 40 -2.56 15.56 38.35
C LYS A 40 -3.80 15.96 39.16
N GLU A 41 -4.56 16.95 38.69
CA GLU A 41 -5.78 17.38 39.38
C GLU A 41 -6.84 16.24 39.38
N LEU A 42 -6.98 15.52 38.26
CA LEU A 42 -7.84 14.33 38.22
C LEU A 42 -7.41 13.28 39.27
N MET A 43 -6.13 12.97 39.35
CA MET A 43 -5.62 12.02 40.34
C MET A 43 -5.96 12.41 41.79
N LYS A 44 -5.81 13.71 42.11
CA LYS A 44 -6.18 14.21 43.46
C LYS A 44 -7.65 14.02 43.78
N VAL A 45 -8.55 14.22 42.81
CA VAL A 45 -10.00 14.02 42.97
C VAL A 45 -10.29 12.56 43.38
N TYR A 46 -9.50 11.61 42.85
CA TYR A 46 -9.62 10.18 43.19
C TYR A 46 -8.74 9.73 44.39
N GLY A 47 -8.13 10.67 45.12
CA GLY A 47 -7.28 10.35 46.27
C GLY A 47 -5.96 9.67 45.91
N LEU A 48 -5.49 9.84 44.67
CA LEU A 48 -4.23 9.29 44.18
C LEU A 48 -3.11 10.34 44.21
N GLU A 49 -1.94 9.95 44.70
CA GLU A 49 -0.76 10.80 44.70
C GLU A 49 0.06 10.59 43.41
N THR A 50 0.56 11.69 42.85
CA THR A 50 1.50 11.64 41.74
C THR A 50 2.93 11.37 42.22
N ALA A 51 3.78 10.83 41.35
CA ALA A 51 5.18 10.61 41.69
C ALA A 51 5.94 11.94 41.76
N LYS A 52 6.83 12.08 42.73
CA LYS A 52 7.64 13.30 42.96
C LYS A 52 8.42 13.77 41.73
N TRP A 53 8.91 12.83 40.92
CA TRP A 53 9.69 13.17 39.73
C TRP A 53 8.86 13.95 38.70
N ILE A 54 7.54 13.83 38.69
CA ILE A 54 6.64 14.61 37.83
C ILE A 54 6.64 16.08 38.25
N ASP A 55 6.60 16.34 39.56
CA ASP A 55 6.72 17.70 40.08
C ASP A 55 8.08 18.31 39.77
N ASP A 56 9.16 17.54 39.95
CA ASP A 56 10.50 17.97 39.59
C ASP A 56 10.63 18.25 38.07
N MET A 57 10.00 17.45 37.22
CA MET A 57 9.97 17.67 35.79
C MET A 57 9.30 19.00 35.41
N LEU A 58 8.12 19.26 35.97
CA LEU A 58 7.37 20.50 35.76
C LEU A 58 8.12 21.73 36.26
N LEU A 59 8.75 21.66 37.44
CA LEU A 59 9.56 22.74 38.01
C LEU A 59 10.77 23.08 37.17
N ASN A 60 11.32 22.13 36.41
CA ASN A 60 12.41 22.33 35.48
C ASN A 60 11.95 22.76 34.07
N GLY A 61 10.67 23.08 33.90
CA GLY A 61 10.12 23.62 32.66
C GLY A 61 9.77 22.55 31.60
N TYR A 62 9.76 21.27 31.97
CA TYR A 62 9.34 20.17 31.08
C TYR A 62 7.86 19.88 31.34
N ASN A 63 7.00 20.23 30.35
CA ASN A 63 5.54 20.18 30.51
C ASN A 63 4.88 18.99 29.80
N GLU A 64 5.68 18.10 29.18
CA GLU A 64 5.23 16.97 28.39
C GLU A 64 6.07 15.73 28.71
N PHE A 65 5.45 14.55 28.73
CA PHE A 65 6.19 13.28 28.81
C PHE A 65 6.83 12.92 27.49
N TYR A 66 6.12 13.22 26.40
CA TYR A 66 6.58 13.08 25.03
C TYR A 66 6.39 14.40 24.29
N ARG A 67 7.36 14.75 23.49
CA ARG A 67 7.24 15.84 22.54
C ARG A 67 7.69 15.40 21.16
N GLU A 68 7.17 16.02 20.15
CA GLU A 68 7.60 15.85 18.77
C GLU A 68 8.40 17.09 18.34
N SER A 69 9.62 16.87 17.88
CA SER A 69 10.50 17.91 17.36
C SER A 69 11.09 17.44 16.05
N GLU A 70 10.87 18.20 14.98
CA GLU A 70 11.38 17.90 13.63
C GLU A 70 11.07 16.48 13.16
N GLY A 71 9.89 15.95 13.51
CA GLY A 71 9.46 14.59 13.16
C GLY A 71 10.05 13.48 14.00
N ILE A 72 10.81 13.81 15.02
CA ILE A 72 11.38 12.87 15.97
C ILE A 72 10.60 12.95 17.28
N VAL A 73 10.12 11.81 17.76
CA VAL A 73 9.48 11.74 19.08
C VAL A 73 10.56 11.60 20.13
N GLU A 74 10.58 12.52 21.06
CA GLU A 74 11.42 12.50 22.24
C GLU A 74 10.58 12.18 23.48
N TYR A 75 11.18 11.51 24.47
CA TYR A 75 10.55 11.26 25.77
C TYR A 75 11.38 11.87 26.91
N TYR A 76 10.73 12.25 27.99
CA TYR A 76 11.44 12.73 29.17
C TYR A 76 12.14 11.57 29.88
N ASP A 77 13.47 11.61 29.89
CA ASP A 77 14.32 10.62 30.56
C ASP A 77 14.56 11.01 32.03
N LEU A 78 14.09 10.19 32.94
CA LEU A 78 14.17 10.44 34.38
C LEU A 78 15.61 10.51 34.89
N THR A 79 16.53 9.77 34.27
CA THR A 79 17.93 9.69 34.69
C THR A 79 18.68 10.97 34.34
N SER A 80 18.59 11.41 33.09
CA SER A 80 19.27 12.63 32.63
C SER A 80 18.48 13.90 32.92
N LYS A 81 17.20 13.78 33.27
CA LYS A 81 16.23 14.89 33.44
C LYS A 81 16.13 15.79 32.21
N LYS A 82 16.20 15.21 31.03
CA LYS A 82 16.13 15.87 29.73
C LYS A 82 15.33 15.01 28.76
N TYR A 83 14.91 15.63 27.65
CA TYR A 83 14.37 14.86 26.55
C TYR A 83 15.46 14.04 25.87
N LYS A 84 15.14 12.79 25.55
CA LYS A 84 15.94 11.89 24.72
C LYS A 84 15.08 11.38 23.58
N ILE A 85 15.71 11.11 22.45
CA ILE A 85 15.07 10.47 21.32
C ILE A 85 14.50 9.11 21.74
N LYS A 86 13.22 8.86 21.47
CA LYS A 86 12.58 7.58 21.72
C LYS A 86 13.29 6.52 20.88
N PRO A 87 13.83 5.43 21.48
CA PRO A 87 14.49 4.37 20.72
C PRO A 87 13.60 3.74 19.64
N GLY A 88 14.23 3.22 18.60
CA GLY A 88 13.53 2.48 17.53
C GLY A 88 12.88 3.38 16.48
N GLN A 89 13.28 4.64 16.38
CA GLN A 89 12.84 5.56 15.34
C GLN A 89 13.85 5.70 14.19
N GLU A 90 14.99 5.06 14.30
CA GLU A 90 15.97 4.99 13.23
C GLU A 90 15.31 4.29 12.02
N GLY A 91 15.20 5.03 10.93
CA GLY A 91 14.51 4.54 9.72
C GLY A 91 13.00 4.78 9.69
N PHE A 92 12.43 5.63 10.55
CA PHE A 92 11.07 6.13 10.34
C PHE A 92 11.10 7.33 9.39
N ILE A 93 10.20 7.29 8.41
CA ILE A 93 9.87 8.44 7.58
C ILE A 93 8.40 8.75 7.86
N ILE A 94 8.13 9.93 8.40
CA ILE A 94 6.78 10.39 8.73
C ILE A 94 6.46 11.53 7.77
N LEU A 95 5.61 11.23 6.78
CA LEU A 95 5.35 12.16 5.65
C LEU A 95 4.73 13.48 6.12
N LYS A 96 3.78 13.44 7.06
CA LYS A 96 3.13 14.65 7.62
C LYS A 96 4.09 15.65 8.27
N ASN A 97 5.31 15.21 8.63
CA ASN A 97 6.31 16.06 9.28
C ASN A 97 7.30 16.65 8.26
N ILE A 98 7.17 16.30 6.99
CA ILE A 98 7.98 16.84 5.91
C ILE A 98 7.35 18.16 5.46
N LEU A 99 8.08 19.26 5.60
CA LEU A 99 7.60 20.62 5.36
C LEU A 99 8.55 21.41 4.44
N GLY A 100 8.07 22.55 3.98
CA GLY A 100 8.88 23.53 3.26
C GLY A 100 9.34 23.06 1.88
N ASP A 101 10.63 23.23 1.61
CA ASP A 101 11.28 22.93 0.33
C ASP A 101 11.36 21.42 -0.01
N LYS A 102 11.10 20.56 0.96
CA LYS A 102 10.98 19.12 0.75
C LYS A 102 9.63 18.66 0.19
N ILE A 103 8.66 19.56 0.07
CA ILE A 103 7.45 19.33 -0.72
C ILE A 103 7.76 19.71 -2.15
N VAL A 104 8.06 18.73 -2.97
CA VAL A 104 8.50 18.91 -4.37
C VAL A 104 7.34 19.34 -5.27
N TRP A 105 6.16 18.77 -5.03
CA TRP A 105 4.95 19.07 -5.78
C TRP A 105 3.70 18.59 -5.01
N SER A 106 2.56 19.26 -5.23
CA SER A 106 1.29 18.82 -4.65
C SER A 106 0.09 19.28 -5.49
N ASN A 107 -1.03 18.59 -5.31
CA ASN A 107 -2.38 19.04 -5.69
C ASN A 107 -3.34 18.81 -4.52
N SER A 108 -4.66 18.88 -4.76
CA SER A 108 -5.67 18.69 -3.72
C SER A 108 -5.72 17.28 -3.10
N GLU A 109 -5.17 16.27 -3.76
CA GLU A 109 -5.33 14.85 -3.37
C GLU A 109 -4.04 14.04 -3.41
N ALA A 110 -2.91 14.66 -3.72
CA ALA A 110 -1.61 14.00 -3.67
C ALA A 110 -0.48 15.00 -3.39
N THR A 111 0.57 14.50 -2.74
CA THR A 111 1.79 15.27 -2.45
C THR A 111 3.02 14.44 -2.76
N LEU A 112 3.98 15.05 -3.44
CA LEU A 112 5.29 14.47 -3.73
C LEU A 112 6.32 15.07 -2.77
N TYR A 113 6.87 14.23 -1.90
CA TYR A 113 7.86 14.60 -0.89
C TYR A 113 9.26 14.16 -1.29
N ASP A 114 10.26 15.00 -1.10
CA ASP A 114 11.65 14.57 -1.00
C ASP A 114 11.87 13.88 0.36
N ILE A 115 12.11 12.59 0.31
CA ILE A 115 12.35 11.76 1.51
C ILE A 115 13.84 11.50 1.77
N GLY A 116 14.72 12.25 1.09
CA GLY A 116 16.17 12.19 1.21
C GLY A 116 16.81 11.13 0.30
N ASP A 117 18.13 11.20 0.13
CA ASP A 117 18.96 10.34 -0.74
C ASP A 117 18.52 10.36 -2.21
N ASP A 118 18.00 11.51 -2.67
CA ASP A 118 17.43 11.69 -4.01
C ASP A 118 16.26 10.73 -4.33
N ILE A 119 15.51 10.31 -3.32
CA ILE A 119 14.28 9.54 -3.49
C ILE A 119 13.07 10.40 -3.12
N VAL A 120 12.04 10.35 -3.95
CA VAL A 120 10.76 10.99 -3.66
C VAL A 120 9.68 9.98 -3.28
N ASN A 121 8.71 10.42 -2.48
CA ASN A 121 7.51 9.65 -2.16
C ASN A 121 6.26 10.38 -2.62
N LEU A 122 5.44 9.73 -3.41
CA LEU A 122 4.10 10.21 -3.79
C LEU A 122 3.08 9.63 -2.81
N GLU A 123 2.47 10.52 -2.02
CA GLU A 123 1.38 10.19 -1.10
C GLU A 123 0.04 10.55 -1.71
N PHE A 124 -0.93 9.63 -1.64
CA PHE A 124 -2.33 9.89 -1.96
C PHE A 124 -3.07 10.33 -0.70
N SER A 125 -3.97 11.30 -0.85
CA SER A 125 -4.83 11.82 0.22
C SER A 125 -6.30 11.96 -0.20
N SER A 126 -6.70 11.31 -1.30
CA SER A 126 -8.10 11.20 -1.69
C SER A 126 -8.89 10.33 -0.70
N LYS A 127 -10.21 10.45 -0.67
CA LYS A 127 -11.05 9.61 0.20
C LYS A 127 -10.81 8.13 -0.09
N MET A 128 -10.42 7.35 0.94
CA MET A 128 -10.03 5.93 0.81
C MET A 128 -8.88 5.70 -0.19
N ASN A 129 -8.14 6.73 -0.55
CA ASN A 129 -7.10 6.71 -1.57
C ASN A 129 -7.57 6.11 -2.90
N VAL A 130 -8.81 6.44 -3.29
CA VAL A 130 -9.39 6.06 -4.58
C VAL A 130 -8.59 6.70 -5.71
N ILE A 131 -8.26 5.90 -6.73
CA ILE A 131 -7.53 6.36 -7.92
C ILE A 131 -8.51 7.00 -8.88
N ASN A 132 -8.68 8.31 -8.72
CA ASN A 132 -9.46 9.18 -9.58
C ASN A 132 -8.53 9.92 -10.58
N GLN A 133 -9.11 10.85 -11.36
CA GLN A 133 -8.37 11.61 -12.37
C GLN A 133 -7.22 12.45 -11.78
N ASN A 134 -7.39 13.00 -10.56
CA ASN A 134 -6.33 13.76 -9.89
C ASN A 134 -5.17 12.84 -9.50
N ILE A 135 -5.44 11.65 -8.98
CA ILE A 135 -4.39 10.67 -8.64
C ILE A 135 -3.69 10.15 -9.92
N ILE A 136 -4.44 9.89 -11.00
CA ILE A 136 -3.85 9.49 -12.30
C ILE A 136 -2.90 10.58 -12.82
N SER A 137 -3.30 11.85 -12.76
CA SER A 137 -2.44 12.97 -13.17
C SER A 137 -1.22 13.11 -12.25
N SER A 138 -1.39 12.86 -10.94
CA SER A 138 -0.32 12.90 -9.95
C SER A 138 0.71 11.80 -10.16
N LEU A 139 0.28 10.59 -10.52
CA LEU A 139 1.19 9.48 -10.87
C LEU A 139 2.06 9.85 -12.07
N LYS A 140 1.47 10.39 -13.14
CA LYS A 140 2.22 10.85 -14.32
C LYS A 140 3.22 11.94 -13.96
N LYS A 141 2.76 12.94 -13.20
CA LYS A 141 3.60 14.07 -12.79
C LYS A 141 4.72 13.65 -11.84
N GLY A 142 4.43 12.75 -10.90
CA GLY A 142 5.42 12.20 -9.98
C GLY A 142 6.55 11.46 -10.70
N VAL A 143 6.22 10.62 -11.68
CA VAL A 143 7.23 9.94 -12.51
C VAL A 143 8.04 10.94 -13.34
N GLU A 144 7.37 11.93 -13.97
CA GLU A 144 8.05 12.97 -14.76
C GLU A 144 9.10 13.74 -13.95
N ILE A 145 8.72 14.18 -12.74
CA ILE A 145 9.63 14.91 -11.84
C ILE A 145 10.74 13.98 -11.35
N ALA A 146 10.40 12.76 -10.96
CA ALA A 146 11.37 11.82 -10.40
C ALA A 146 12.42 11.40 -11.44
N GLU A 147 12.04 11.17 -12.69
CA GLU A 147 12.99 10.85 -13.76
C GLU A 147 13.95 12.00 -14.10
N LYS A 148 13.51 13.24 -13.88
CA LYS A 148 14.32 14.40 -14.21
C LYS A 148 15.34 14.73 -13.11
N ASP A 149 14.92 14.66 -11.84
CA ASP A 149 15.63 15.30 -10.75
C ASP A 149 15.99 14.33 -9.61
N PHE A 150 15.53 13.05 -9.63
CA PHE A 150 15.69 12.09 -8.55
C PHE A 150 16.14 10.71 -9.03
N LYS A 151 16.52 9.85 -8.10
CA LYS A 151 17.00 8.47 -8.35
C LYS A 151 15.90 7.41 -8.32
N GLY A 152 14.75 7.71 -7.73
CA GLY A 152 13.67 6.75 -7.58
C GLY A 152 12.40 7.36 -7.00
N LEU A 153 11.29 6.63 -7.19
CA LEU A 153 9.97 7.00 -6.73
C LEU A 153 9.41 5.91 -5.81
N VAL A 154 8.99 6.29 -4.61
CA VAL A 154 8.15 5.48 -3.73
C VAL A 154 6.71 5.94 -3.88
N ILE A 155 5.76 5.01 -3.93
CA ILE A 155 4.33 5.29 -3.85
C ILE A 155 3.84 4.70 -2.53
N GLY A 156 3.58 5.56 -1.55
CA GLY A 156 3.20 5.17 -0.20
C GLY A 156 2.50 6.29 0.53
N ASN A 157 1.65 5.94 1.51
CA ASN A 157 0.89 6.91 2.30
C ASN A 157 0.79 6.47 3.77
N GLU A 158 0.42 7.40 4.64
CA GLU A 158 0.19 7.17 6.07
C GLU A 158 -1.27 6.93 6.44
N GLY A 159 -2.17 6.88 5.45
CA GLY A 159 -3.59 6.59 5.64
C GLY A 159 -3.86 5.21 6.25
N SER A 160 -5.15 4.90 6.46
CA SER A 160 -5.58 3.57 6.93
C SER A 160 -5.44 2.49 5.86
N HIS A 161 -5.47 2.88 4.59
CA HIS A 161 -5.43 1.98 3.44
C HIS A 161 -4.53 2.55 2.35
N PHE A 162 -3.89 1.68 1.59
CA PHE A 162 -3.09 2.09 0.45
C PHE A 162 -3.97 2.65 -0.67
N SER A 163 -4.97 1.89 -1.10
CA SER A 163 -5.98 2.33 -2.07
C SER A 163 -7.17 1.37 -2.13
N ALA A 164 -8.38 1.89 -2.15
CA ALA A 164 -9.59 1.12 -2.38
C ALA A 164 -9.85 0.80 -3.88
N GLY A 165 -8.96 1.26 -4.78
CA GLY A 165 -9.06 1.01 -6.21
C GLY A 165 -9.49 2.21 -7.04
N ALA A 166 -9.96 1.96 -8.25
CA ALA A 166 -10.39 3.00 -9.18
C ALA A 166 -11.72 3.68 -8.74
N ASP A 167 -11.97 4.88 -9.23
CA ASP A 167 -13.23 5.60 -9.01
C ASP A 167 -14.37 4.97 -9.80
N ILE A 168 -15.09 4.07 -9.14
CA ILE A 168 -16.27 3.40 -9.71
C ILE A 168 -17.46 4.34 -9.95
N SER A 169 -17.50 5.48 -9.25
CA SER A 169 -18.61 6.45 -9.41
C SER A 169 -18.59 7.07 -10.80
N MET A 170 -17.39 7.41 -11.29
CA MET A 170 -17.21 7.94 -12.64
C MET A 170 -17.55 6.89 -13.71
N ILE A 171 -17.09 5.65 -13.53
CA ILE A 171 -17.41 4.53 -14.44
C ILE A 171 -18.91 4.32 -14.51
N PHE A 172 -19.60 4.34 -13.34
CA PHE A 172 -21.04 4.20 -13.26
C PHE A 172 -21.76 5.34 -13.99
N LEU A 173 -21.37 6.59 -13.73
CA LEU A 173 -22.00 7.77 -14.35
C LEU A 173 -21.90 7.72 -15.88
N LEU A 174 -20.69 7.54 -16.42
CA LEU A 174 -20.46 7.45 -17.86
C LEU A 174 -21.23 6.27 -18.49
N SER A 175 -21.34 5.16 -17.76
CA SER A 175 -22.10 3.99 -18.21
C SER A 175 -23.61 4.25 -18.29
N VAL A 176 -24.18 4.95 -17.29
CA VAL A 176 -25.61 5.34 -17.26
C VAL A 176 -25.93 6.35 -18.35
N GLU A 177 -25.03 7.31 -18.56
CA GLU A 177 -25.15 8.33 -19.60
C GLU A 177 -24.85 7.79 -21.01
N GLN A 178 -24.42 6.53 -21.13
CA GLN A 178 -24.01 5.84 -22.36
C GLN A 178 -22.84 6.54 -23.11
N GLU A 179 -22.01 7.28 -22.37
CA GLU A 179 -20.82 7.96 -22.87
C GLU A 179 -19.64 6.97 -23.00
N TYR A 180 -19.81 5.96 -23.86
CA TYR A 180 -18.85 4.86 -24.00
C TYR A 180 -17.51 5.28 -24.59
N ASP A 181 -17.47 6.31 -25.43
CA ASP A 181 -16.23 6.82 -26.00
C ASP A 181 -15.38 7.50 -24.91
N GLU A 182 -16.03 8.28 -24.04
CA GLU A 182 -15.36 8.90 -22.91
C GLU A 182 -14.90 7.83 -21.89
N LEU A 183 -15.72 6.81 -21.63
CA LEU A 183 -15.35 5.68 -20.79
C LEU A 183 -14.11 4.96 -21.34
N ASN A 184 -14.07 4.67 -22.64
CA ASN A 184 -12.91 4.08 -23.30
C ASN A 184 -11.66 4.98 -23.18
N HIS A 185 -11.82 6.29 -23.33
CA HIS A 185 -10.73 7.26 -23.20
C HIS A 185 -10.17 7.26 -21.77
N VAL A 186 -11.03 7.30 -20.75
CA VAL A 186 -10.63 7.25 -19.34
C VAL A 186 -9.89 5.94 -19.01
N MET A 187 -10.42 4.80 -19.48
CA MET A 187 -9.78 3.51 -19.28
C MET A 187 -8.41 3.45 -19.97
N LYS A 188 -8.27 4.00 -21.16
CA LYS A 188 -6.98 4.09 -21.86
C LYS A 188 -5.98 4.96 -21.09
N ILE A 189 -6.40 6.11 -20.58
CA ILE A 189 -5.54 6.99 -19.75
C ILE A 189 -5.05 6.23 -18.51
N PHE A 190 -5.92 5.46 -17.86
CA PHE A 190 -5.55 4.65 -16.71
C PHE A 190 -4.52 3.59 -17.08
N GLN A 191 -4.76 2.82 -18.15
CA GLN A 191 -3.81 1.82 -18.64
C GLN A 191 -2.46 2.44 -19.03
N ASP A 192 -2.47 3.53 -19.78
CA ASP A 192 -1.25 4.22 -20.20
C ASP A 192 -0.46 4.74 -18.98
N THR A 193 -1.16 5.16 -17.92
CA THR A 193 -0.51 5.58 -16.66
C THR A 193 0.14 4.41 -15.94
N MET A 194 -0.53 3.25 -15.89
CA MET A 194 0.06 2.04 -15.33
C MET A 194 1.30 1.59 -16.13
N MET A 195 1.24 1.66 -17.45
CA MET A 195 2.40 1.37 -18.31
C MET A 195 3.52 2.40 -18.13
N ARG A 196 3.17 3.66 -17.85
CA ARG A 196 4.16 4.70 -17.58
C ARG A 196 4.96 4.44 -16.30
N LEU A 197 4.30 3.88 -15.26
CA LEU A 197 4.98 3.40 -14.06
C LEU A 197 5.91 2.21 -14.39
N ARG A 198 5.37 1.22 -15.10
CA ARG A 198 6.09 -0.01 -15.47
C ARG A 198 7.38 0.25 -16.24
N TYR A 199 7.35 1.20 -17.15
CA TYR A 199 8.46 1.51 -18.05
C TYR A 199 9.11 2.86 -17.72
N SER A 200 9.15 3.22 -16.44
CA SER A 200 9.89 4.40 -15.99
C SER A 200 11.40 4.21 -16.15
N ALA A 201 12.13 5.32 -16.32
CA ALA A 201 13.58 5.31 -16.41
C ALA A 201 14.27 5.21 -15.03
N ILE A 202 13.48 5.28 -13.95
CA ILE A 202 13.92 5.17 -12.56
C ILE A 202 13.13 4.09 -11.84
N PRO A 203 13.66 3.49 -10.75
CA PRO A 203 12.93 2.52 -9.95
C PRO A 203 11.66 3.12 -9.36
N VAL A 204 10.55 2.39 -9.46
CA VAL A 204 9.28 2.70 -8.80
C VAL A 204 8.95 1.59 -7.80
N VAL A 205 8.78 1.95 -6.53
CA VAL A 205 8.49 1.01 -5.44
C VAL A 205 7.18 1.36 -4.76
N ALA A 206 6.24 0.41 -4.69
CA ALA A 206 5.00 0.59 -3.95
C ALA A 206 5.13 0.12 -2.49
N ALA A 207 4.50 0.85 -1.56
CA ALA A 207 4.46 0.53 -0.13
C ALA A 207 3.01 0.29 0.35
N PRO A 208 2.33 -0.80 -0.10
CA PRO A 208 0.94 -1.05 0.22
C PRO A 208 0.73 -1.54 1.65
N HIS A 209 -0.43 -1.15 2.24
CA HIS A 209 -0.92 -1.58 3.54
C HIS A 209 -2.44 -1.47 3.61
N GLY A 210 -3.06 -2.20 4.53
CA GLY A 210 -4.52 -2.23 4.62
C GLY A 210 -5.12 -2.64 3.27
N TYR A 211 -6.23 -2.03 2.89
CA TYR A 211 -6.84 -2.32 1.59
C TYR A 211 -5.97 -1.82 0.43
N THR A 212 -5.68 -2.75 -0.48
CA THR A 212 -4.91 -2.56 -1.72
C THR A 212 -5.68 -3.28 -2.83
N LEU A 213 -6.84 -2.74 -3.18
CA LEU A 213 -7.85 -3.44 -3.94
C LEU A 213 -7.97 -2.91 -5.38
N GLY A 214 -8.35 -3.78 -6.30
CA GLY A 214 -8.64 -3.41 -7.68
C GLY A 214 -7.50 -2.61 -8.33
N GLY A 215 -7.79 -1.39 -8.78
CA GLY A 215 -6.78 -0.48 -9.37
C GLY A 215 -5.57 -0.20 -8.47
N GLY A 216 -5.72 -0.27 -7.13
CA GLY A 216 -4.60 -0.18 -6.19
C GLY A 216 -3.71 -1.42 -6.23
N CYS A 217 -4.29 -2.61 -6.40
CA CYS A 217 -3.57 -3.84 -6.69
C CYS A 217 -2.87 -3.74 -8.05
N GLU A 218 -3.59 -3.32 -9.09
CA GLU A 218 -3.03 -3.13 -10.44
C GLU A 218 -1.81 -2.21 -10.46
N LEU A 219 -1.84 -1.10 -9.69
CA LEU A 219 -0.71 -0.20 -9.50
C LEU A 219 0.51 -0.93 -8.92
N CYS A 220 0.33 -1.71 -7.85
CA CYS A 220 1.41 -2.49 -7.23
C CYS A 220 2.03 -3.49 -8.21
N LEU A 221 1.20 -4.11 -9.06
CA LEU A 221 1.66 -5.06 -10.06
C LEU A 221 2.55 -4.42 -11.14
N GLN A 222 2.47 -3.11 -11.36
CA GLN A 222 3.29 -2.39 -12.34
C GLN A 222 4.60 -1.84 -11.77
N CYS A 223 4.80 -1.88 -10.45
CA CYS A 223 6.01 -1.38 -9.81
C CYS A 223 7.18 -2.37 -9.93
N ASP A 224 8.40 -1.87 -9.91
CA ASP A 224 9.64 -2.67 -9.94
C ASP A 224 9.79 -3.54 -8.71
N ALA A 225 9.33 -3.06 -7.57
CA ALA A 225 9.24 -3.83 -6.34
C ALA A 225 8.06 -3.34 -5.48
N VAL A 226 7.64 -4.22 -4.57
CA VAL A 226 6.59 -3.92 -3.60
C VAL A 226 7.12 -4.19 -2.19
N VAL A 227 6.85 -3.28 -1.27
CA VAL A 227 7.19 -3.41 0.15
C VAL A 227 5.89 -3.40 0.96
N PRO A 228 5.14 -4.53 0.96
CA PRO A 228 3.88 -4.60 1.69
C PRO A 228 4.11 -4.61 3.21
N TYR A 229 3.21 -3.99 3.94
CA TYR A 229 3.07 -4.24 5.37
C TYR A 229 2.42 -5.62 5.59
N SER A 230 2.71 -6.27 6.73
CA SER A 230 2.11 -7.58 7.06
C SER A 230 0.59 -7.58 7.02
N GLU A 231 -0.05 -6.48 7.42
CA GLU A 231 -1.50 -6.25 7.35
C GLU A 231 -1.87 -5.59 6.00
N THR A 232 -1.59 -6.29 4.90
CA THR A 232 -1.98 -5.85 3.54
C THR A 232 -3.01 -6.81 2.98
N TYR A 233 -4.17 -6.28 2.60
CA TYR A 233 -5.27 -6.99 1.97
C TYR A 233 -5.29 -6.63 0.49
N ILE A 234 -4.71 -7.49 -0.36
CA ILE A 234 -4.49 -7.18 -1.77
C ILE A 234 -5.24 -8.14 -2.69
N GLY A 235 -5.87 -7.63 -3.73
CA GLY A 235 -6.57 -8.44 -4.71
C GLY A 235 -7.19 -7.66 -5.86
N LEU A 236 -7.45 -8.38 -6.95
CA LEU A 236 -8.25 -7.92 -8.08
C LEU A 236 -9.71 -8.27 -7.79
N VAL A 237 -10.48 -7.30 -7.30
CA VAL A 237 -11.82 -7.52 -6.73
C VAL A 237 -12.96 -7.03 -7.62
N GLU A 238 -12.65 -6.59 -8.81
CA GLU A 238 -13.59 -5.96 -9.74
C GLU A 238 -14.77 -6.85 -10.09
N ALA A 239 -14.58 -8.16 -10.16
CA ALA A 239 -15.66 -9.13 -10.44
C ALA A 239 -16.77 -9.07 -9.36
N GLY A 240 -16.40 -8.81 -8.11
CA GLY A 240 -17.37 -8.67 -7.00
C GLY A 240 -18.32 -7.49 -7.13
N ILE A 241 -18.02 -6.52 -7.98
CA ILE A 241 -18.88 -5.36 -8.27
C ILE A 241 -19.38 -5.34 -9.73
N GLY A 242 -19.29 -6.47 -10.43
CA GLY A 242 -19.78 -6.60 -11.80
C GLY A 242 -18.91 -5.98 -12.88
N LEU A 243 -17.62 -5.78 -12.61
CA LEU A 243 -16.61 -5.29 -13.53
C LEU A 243 -15.49 -6.32 -13.72
N LEU A 244 -14.48 -5.96 -14.50
CA LEU A 244 -13.25 -6.75 -14.63
C LEU A 244 -12.03 -5.83 -14.47
N PRO A 245 -10.84 -6.34 -14.06
CA PRO A 245 -9.64 -5.54 -13.91
C PRO A 245 -9.27 -4.85 -15.22
N GLY A 246 -9.22 -3.53 -15.22
CA GLY A 246 -9.04 -2.72 -16.44
C GLY A 246 -7.70 -2.03 -16.57
N GLY A 247 -6.91 -1.91 -15.48
CA GLY A 247 -5.63 -1.18 -15.44
C GLY A 247 -4.40 -2.02 -15.79
N GLY A 248 -4.59 -3.28 -16.22
CA GLY A 248 -3.50 -4.17 -16.61
C GLY A 248 -3.22 -5.30 -15.63
N GLY A 249 -4.05 -5.47 -14.59
CA GLY A 249 -3.91 -6.56 -13.62
C GLY A 249 -3.96 -7.93 -14.28
N MET A 250 -4.94 -8.18 -15.16
CA MET A 250 -5.05 -9.45 -15.89
C MET A 250 -3.83 -9.72 -16.76
N LYS A 251 -3.29 -8.70 -17.44
CA LYS A 251 -2.06 -8.81 -18.22
C LYS A 251 -0.88 -9.24 -17.34
N GLU A 252 -0.72 -8.64 -16.17
CA GLU A 252 0.34 -9.01 -15.25
C GLU A 252 0.17 -10.42 -14.69
N MET A 253 -1.05 -10.82 -14.39
CA MET A 253 -1.30 -12.18 -13.87
C MET A 253 -1.02 -13.25 -14.93
N ILE A 254 -1.40 -13.06 -16.19
CA ILE A 254 -1.04 -14.04 -17.24
C ILE A 254 0.46 -14.06 -17.55
N LEU A 255 1.15 -12.92 -17.45
CA LEU A 255 2.61 -12.86 -17.54
C LEU A 255 3.25 -13.74 -16.44
N ARG A 256 2.80 -13.59 -15.19
CA ARG A 256 3.27 -14.41 -14.05
C ARG A 256 2.91 -15.90 -14.20
N ALA A 257 1.72 -16.21 -14.73
CA ALA A 257 1.35 -17.59 -15.07
C ALA A 257 2.28 -18.17 -16.15
N SER A 258 2.56 -17.40 -17.22
CA SER A 258 3.48 -17.79 -18.28
C SER A 258 4.88 -18.11 -17.74
N ASP A 259 5.38 -17.32 -16.80
CA ASP A 259 6.70 -17.55 -16.16
C ASP A 259 6.73 -18.84 -15.31
N LYS A 260 5.58 -19.34 -14.88
CA LYS A 260 5.45 -20.60 -14.14
C LYS A 260 5.27 -21.83 -15.05
N PHE A 261 4.94 -21.65 -16.31
CA PHE A 261 4.75 -22.77 -17.23
C PHE A 261 6.07 -23.48 -17.50
N LYS A 262 6.17 -24.73 -17.06
CA LYS A 262 7.34 -25.58 -17.27
C LYS A 262 7.07 -26.65 -18.31
N LYS A 263 8.11 -27.10 -18.99
CA LYS A 263 8.00 -28.23 -19.90
C LYS A 263 7.48 -29.47 -19.15
N ASN A 264 6.41 -30.07 -19.67
CA ASN A 264 5.68 -31.21 -19.15
C ASN A 264 4.72 -30.91 -17.98
N ASP A 265 4.47 -29.66 -17.64
CA ASP A 265 3.40 -29.30 -16.70
C ASP A 265 2.03 -29.30 -17.39
N VAL A 266 0.97 -29.45 -16.60
CA VAL A 266 -0.41 -29.22 -17.04
C VAL A 266 -0.74 -27.75 -16.88
N GLU A 267 -0.30 -26.93 -17.84
CA GLU A 267 -0.32 -25.46 -17.80
C GLU A 267 -1.73 -24.88 -17.57
N VAL A 268 -2.76 -25.58 -18.05
CA VAL A 268 -4.15 -25.16 -17.87
C VAL A 268 -4.57 -25.13 -16.41
N ASN A 269 -4.01 -25.97 -15.53
CA ASN A 269 -4.32 -25.93 -14.11
C ASN A 269 -3.82 -24.63 -13.47
N ILE A 270 -2.63 -24.17 -13.87
CA ILE A 270 -2.07 -22.90 -13.41
C ILE A 270 -2.97 -21.75 -13.89
N LEU A 271 -3.32 -21.74 -15.18
CA LEU A 271 -4.21 -20.72 -15.74
C LEU A 271 -5.58 -20.69 -15.04
N GLN A 272 -6.15 -21.87 -14.75
CA GLN A 272 -7.43 -21.99 -14.07
C GLN A 272 -7.39 -21.41 -12.65
N GLU A 273 -6.29 -21.58 -11.92
CA GLU A 273 -6.11 -20.98 -10.59
C GLU A 273 -6.14 -19.45 -10.65
N TYR A 274 -5.40 -18.86 -11.60
CA TYR A 274 -5.42 -17.41 -11.80
C TYR A 274 -6.81 -16.91 -12.25
N PHE A 275 -7.44 -17.63 -13.15
CA PHE A 275 -8.81 -17.32 -13.58
C PHE A 275 -9.80 -17.33 -12.41
N MET A 276 -9.75 -18.36 -11.56
CA MET A 276 -10.62 -18.44 -10.38
C MET A 276 -10.32 -17.34 -9.36
N ASN A 277 -9.05 -17.04 -9.10
CA ASN A 277 -8.67 -15.98 -8.16
C ASN A 277 -9.22 -14.62 -8.61
N ILE A 278 -9.13 -14.27 -9.89
CA ILE A 278 -9.65 -13.04 -10.45
C ILE A 278 -11.18 -13.07 -10.54
N GLY A 279 -11.76 -14.13 -11.06
CA GLY A 279 -13.21 -14.26 -11.25
C GLY A 279 -14.01 -14.28 -9.96
N MET A 280 -13.41 -14.77 -8.86
CA MET A 280 -14.01 -14.76 -7.53
C MET A 280 -13.60 -13.54 -6.69
N GLY A 281 -12.83 -12.63 -7.24
CA GLY A 281 -12.34 -11.45 -6.51
C GLY A 281 -11.52 -11.82 -5.26
N LYS A 282 -10.70 -12.88 -5.33
CA LYS A 282 -9.97 -13.39 -4.18
C LYS A 282 -8.93 -12.37 -3.71
N THR A 283 -9.00 -12.05 -2.43
CA THR A 283 -8.10 -11.11 -1.76
C THR A 283 -7.18 -11.85 -0.81
N ALA A 284 -5.88 -11.57 -0.87
CA ALA A 284 -4.95 -11.98 0.17
C ALA A 284 -5.29 -11.26 1.48
N THR A 285 -5.28 -11.99 2.58
CA THR A 285 -5.62 -11.49 3.92
C THR A 285 -4.40 -11.04 4.71
N SER A 286 -3.22 -11.16 4.12
CA SER A 286 -1.95 -10.69 4.69
C SER A 286 -0.92 -10.42 3.60
N GLY A 287 0.13 -9.66 3.94
CA GLY A 287 1.28 -9.47 3.07
C GLY A 287 2.00 -10.78 2.73
N PHE A 288 1.87 -11.83 3.55
CA PHE A 288 2.47 -13.14 3.28
C PHE A 288 1.62 -13.98 2.32
N GLU A 289 0.30 -13.99 2.46
CA GLU A 289 -0.60 -14.67 1.52
C GLU A 289 -0.53 -14.05 0.11
N GLY A 290 -0.16 -12.75 0.03
CA GLY A 290 0.06 -12.08 -1.25
C GLY A 290 1.12 -12.76 -2.15
N TYR A 291 2.09 -13.47 -1.55
CA TYR A 291 3.05 -14.29 -2.31
C TYR A 291 2.45 -15.63 -2.78
N GLU A 292 1.50 -16.18 -2.06
CA GLU A 292 0.82 -17.44 -2.44
C GLU A 292 -0.13 -17.19 -3.60
N LEU A 293 -0.77 -16.02 -3.63
CA LEU A 293 -1.64 -15.59 -4.72
C LEU A 293 -0.91 -14.89 -5.88
N ASP A 294 0.42 -14.85 -5.84
CA ASP A 294 1.28 -14.20 -6.82
C ASP A 294 1.05 -12.69 -7.03
N TYR A 295 0.45 -12.00 -6.07
CA TYR A 295 0.44 -10.54 -6.06
C TYR A 295 1.80 -9.96 -5.69
N PHE A 296 2.63 -10.71 -4.97
CA PHE A 296 4.02 -10.37 -4.65
C PHE A 296 4.98 -11.45 -5.17
N ILE A 297 6.22 -11.07 -5.46
CA ILE A 297 7.23 -11.93 -6.04
C ILE A 297 8.32 -12.21 -5.00
N LYS A 298 8.53 -13.49 -4.68
CA LYS A 298 9.59 -13.91 -3.75
C LYS A 298 10.97 -13.52 -4.27
N GLY A 299 11.81 -12.96 -3.39
CA GLY A 299 13.14 -12.48 -3.74
C GLY A 299 13.19 -11.07 -4.32
N ARG A 300 12.08 -10.55 -4.85
CA ARG A 300 11.93 -9.18 -5.32
C ARG A 300 11.32 -8.29 -4.24
N ASP A 301 10.19 -8.72 -3.69
CA ASP A 301 9.36 -7.95 -2.76
C ASP A 301 9.70 -8.30 -1.31
N ILE A 302 9.46 -7.37 -0.38
CA ILE A 302 9.86 -7.50 1.03
C ILE A 302 8.70 -7.11 1.94
N THR A 303 8.12 -8.09 2.65
CA THR A 303 7.08 -7.81 3.66
C THR A 303 7.69 -7.26 4.93
N VAL A 304 7.17 -6.13 5.41
CA VAL A 304 7.59 -5.50 6.66
C VAL A 304 6.59 -5.76 7.78
N MET A 305 7.09 -6.01 9.00
CA MET A 305 6.28 -6.25 10.19
C MET A 305 5.98 -4.96 10.96
N ASN A 306 6.77 -3.91 10.77
CA ASN A 306 6.56 -2.62 11.42
C ASN A 306 6.15 -1.58 10.38
N LYS A 307 4.88 -1.17 10.39
CA LYS A 307 4.34 -0.18 9.45
C LYS A 307 5.15 1.13 9.44
N LYS A 308 5.67 1.56 10.59
CA LYS A 308 6.43 2.81 10.69
C LYS A 308 7.73 2.80 9.87
N ASN A 309 8.30 1.63 9.63
CA ASN A 309 9.52 1.47 8.81
C ASN A 309 9.21 1.28 7.33
N GLN A 310 7.95 1.14 6.94
CA GLN A 310 7.57 0.70 5.59
C GLN A 310 8.10 1.65 4.51
N ILE A 311 7.85 2.95 4.63
CA ILE A 311 8.31 3.95 3.65
C ILE A 311 9.84 4.01 3.61
N TYR A 312 10.52 3.89 4.76
CA TYR A 312 11.97 3.84 4.80
C TYR A 312 12.52 2.60 4.07
N ILE A 313 11.95 1.42 4.30
CA ILE A 313 12.36 0.19 3.60
C ILE A 313 12.08 0.29 2.10
N ALA A 314 10.96 0.89 1.71
CA ALA A 314 10.64 1.16 0.31
C ALA A 314 11.64 2.13 -0.34
N LYS A 315 12.04 3.19 0.37
CA LYS A 315 13.10 4.11 -0.02
C LYS A 315 14.42 3.38 -0.24
N GLN A 316 14.84 2.55 0.73
CA GLN A 316 16.08 1.77 0.62
C GLN A 316 16.01 0.79 -0.56
N LYS A 317 14.84 0.20 -0.82
CA LYS A 317 14.65 -0.69 -1.98
C LYS A 317 14.81 0.07 -3.30
N ALA A 318 14.23 1.26 -3.43
CA ALA A 318 14.37 2.10 -4.62
C ALA A 318 15.84 2.53 -4.83
N LEU A 319 16.50 2.98 -3.77
CA LEU A 319 17.89 3.37 -3.81
C LEU A 319 18.80 2.20 -4.21
N ASN A 320 18.62 1.04 -3.61
CA ASN A 320 19.39 -0.17 -3.94
C ASN A 320 19.20 -0.59 -5.41
N LEU A 321 17.99 -0.49 -5.95
CA LEU A 321 17.75 -0.78 -7.37
C LEU A 321 18.50 0.21 -8.27
N PHE A 322 18.47 1.49 -7.94
CA PHE A 322 19.17 2.53 -8.69
C PHE A 322 20.70 2.30 -8.65
N GLU A 323 21.27 2.10 -7.46
CA GLU A 323 22.71 1.90 -7.27
C GLU A 323 23.22 0.59 -7.89
N ALA A 324 22.37 -0.42 -8.01
CA ALA A 324 22.67 -1.65 -8.73
C ALA A 324 22.73 -1.47 -10.25
N GLY A 325 22.50 -0.26 -10.76
CA GLY A 325 22.51 0.04 -12.19
C GLY A 325 21.17 -0.24 -12.86
N TYR A 326 20.07 0.24 -12.23
CA TYR A 326 18.73 0.11 -12.77
C TYR A 326 18.64 0.55 -14.24
N THR A 327 17.98 -0.24 -15.04
CA THR A 327 17.62 0.07 -16.42
C THR A 327 16.12 -0.12 -16.62
N LYS A 328 15.53 0.74 -17.44
CA LYS A 328 14.14 0.62 -17.84
C LYS A 328 13.80 -0.80 -18.28
N PRO A 329 12.75 -1.45 -17.75
CA PRO A 329 12.32 -2.76 -18.19
C PRO A 329 12.05 -2.83 -19.70
N ILE A 330 12.41 -3.95 -20.31
CA ILE A 330 12.15 -4.21 -21.71
C ILE A 330 10.76 -4.81 -21.86
N GLU A 331 10.03 -4.38 -22.90
CA GLU A 331 8.73 -4.98 -23.23
C GLU A 331 8.89 -6.46 -23.56
N ARG A 332 8.09 -7.29 -22.90
CA ARG A 332 8.08 -8.73 -23.09
C ARG A 332 7.25 -9.12 -24.30
N ASN A 333 7.83 -9.93 -25.18
CA ASN A 333 7.17 -10.52 -26.34
C ASN A 333 7.18 -12.08 -26.33
N ASP A 334 7.61 -12.66 -25.21
CA ASP A 334 7.78 -14.10 -24.97
C ASP A 334 6.67 -14.68 -24.07
N ILE A 335 5.59 -13.93 -23.84
CA ILE A 335 4.49 -14.35 -22.96
C ILE A 335 3.71 -15.49 -23.62
N LYS A 336 3.73 -16.66 -23.00
CA LYS A 336 2.96 -17.81 -23.44
C LYS A 336 1.51 -17.71 -22.98
N VAL A 337 0.59 -17.84 -23.90
CA VAL A 337 -0.86 -17.98 -23.65
C VAL A 337 -1.37 -19.29 -24.21
N LEU A 338 -2.47 -19.81 -23.67
CA LEU A 338 -2.94 -21.14 -24.01
C LEU A 338 -4.02 -21.16 -25.11
N GLY A 339 -4.40 -19.99 -25.64
CA GLY A 339 -5.26 -19.81 -26.78
C GLY A 339 -6.65 -20.42 -26.66
N LYS A 340 -7.26 -20.71 -27.80
CA LYS A 340 -8.66 -21.18 -27.90
C LYS A 340 -8.96 -22.50 -27.18
N GLN A 341 -7.99 -23.38 -27.02
CA GLN A 341 -8.22 -24.66 -26.34
C GLN A 341 -8.51 -24.45 -24.85
N ALA A 342 -7.68 -23.65 -24.16
CA ALA A 342 -7.91 -23.32 -22.77
C ALA A 342 -9.15 -22.43 -22.59
N LEU A 343 -9.37 -21.50 -23.52
CA LEU A 343 -10.56 -20.64 -23.51
C LEU A 343 -11.86 -21.47 -23.57
N GLY A 344 -11.94 -22.48 -24.45
CA GLY A 344 -13.09 -23.36 -24.51
C GLY A 344 -13.33 -24.12 -23.21
N MET A 345 -12.25 -24.59 -22.55
CA MET A 345 -12.37 -25.27 -21.25
C MET A 345 -12.92 -24.34 -20.17
N LEU A 346 -12.41 -23.11 -20.10
CA LEU A 346 -12.88 -22.11 -19.12
C LEU A 346 -14.34 -21.73 -19.39
N TYR A 347 -14.75 -21.57 -20.65
CA TYR A 347 -16.15 -21.30 -21.00
C TYR A 347 -17.09 -22.42 -20.56
N VAL A 348 -16.73 -23.68 -20.74
CA VAL A 348 -17.53 -24.82 -20.25
C VAL A 348 -17.65 -24.76 -18.71
N GLY A 349 -16.58 -24.43 -18.01
CA GLY A 349 -16.62 -24.25 -16.55
C GLY A 349 -17.57 -23.13 -16.14
N VAL A 350 -17.50 -21.98 -16.80
CA VAL A 350 -18.40 -20.82 -16.55
C VAL A 350 -19.87 -21.18 -16.87
N ASP A 351 -20.12 -21.90 -17.99
CA ASP A 351 -21.46 -22.37 -18.36
C ASP A 351 -22.03 -23.34 -17.31
N SER A 352 -21.19 -24.18 -16.73
CA SER A 352 -21.60 -25.11 -15.67
C SER A 352 -21.98 -24.37 -14.39
N LEU A 353 -21.22 -23.33 -14.01
CA LEU A 353 -21.57 -22.48 -12.87
C LEU A 353 -22.89 -21.74 -13.09
N ARG A 354 -23.11 -21.26 -14.32
CA ARG A 354 -24.38 -20.59 -14.66
C ARG A 354 -25.56 -21.54 -14.68
N ALA A 355 -25.39 -22.75 -15.23
CA ALA A 355 -26.43 -23.78 -15.27
C ALA A 355 -26.80 -24.31 -13.87
N GLY A 356 -25.86 -24.27 -12.93
CA GLY A 356 -26.11 -24.59 -11.51
C GLY A 356 -26.61 -23.42 -10.66
N ASP A 357 -26.94 -22.26 -11.26
CA ASP A 357 -27.35 -21.03 -10.60
C ASP A 357 -26.37 -20.48 -9.53
N TYR A 358 -25.06 -20.80 -9.66
CA TYR A 358 -24.01 -20.25 -8.80
C TYR A 358 -23.62 -18.80 -9.18
N ILE A 359 -23.86 -18.41 -10.44
CA ILE A 359 -23.53 -17.09 -10.97
C ILE A 359 -24.68 -16.55 -11.82
N SER A 360 -24.79 -15.21 -11.92
CA SER A 360 -25.76 -14.52 -12.78
C SER A 360 -25.32 -14.55 -14.27
N ASP A 361 -26.18 -14.10 -15.17
CA ASP A 361 -25.83 -13.91 -16.59
C ASP A 361 -24.78 -12.81 -16.77
N HIS A 362 -24.80 -11.80 -15.89
CA HIS A 362 -23.79 -10.75 -15.90
C HIS A 362 -22.42 -11.28 -15.44
N ASP A 363 -22.39 -12.08 -14.36
CA ASP A 363 -21.15 -12.71 -13.87
C ASP A 363 -20.57 -13.66 -14.93
N LYS A 364 -21.45 -14.42 -15.63
CA LYS A 364 -21.03 -15.24 -16.79
C LYS A 364 -20.34 -14.40 -17.85
N LYS A 365 -20.91 -13.23 -18.19
CA LYS A 365 -20.35 -12.31 -19.18
C LYS A 365 -18.96 -11.80 -18.73
N ILE A 366 -18.82 -11.39 -17.45
CA ILE A 366 -17.55 -10.97 -16.87
C ILE A 366 -16.53 -12.09 -16.90
N ALA A 367 -16.88 -13.29 -16.40
CA ALA A 367 -15.99 -14.44 -16.37
C ALA A 367 -15.50 -14.83 -17.77
N ASN A 368 -16.38 -14.80 -18.77
CA ASN A 368 -16.00 -15.08 -20.16
C ASN A 368 -15.01 -14.04 -20.71
N LYS A 369 -15.15 -12.75 -20.33
CA LYS A 369 -14.20 -11.70 -20.71
C LYS A 369 -12.85 -11.86 -20.00
N ILE A 370 -12.85 -12.23 -18.72
CA ILE A 370 -11.62 -12.55 -17.98
C ILE A 370 -10.91 -13.74 -18.67
N ALA A 371 -11.63 -14.83 -18.96
CA ALA A 371 -11.09 -16.00 -19.64
C ALA A 371 -10.48 -15.62 -21.01
N TYR A 372 -11.18 -14.79 -21.79
CA TYR A 372 -10.73 -14.32 -23.10
C TYR A 372 -9.37 -13.59 -23.01
N VAL A 373 -9.23 -12.67 -22.06
CA VAL A 373 -7.97 -11.92 -21.86
C VAL A 373 -6.85 -12.86 -21.40
N LEU A 374 -7.10 -13.71 -20.40
CA LEU A 374 -6.09 -14.62 -19.84
C LEU A 374 -5.62 -15.68 -20.85
N CYS A 375 -6.45 -16.05 -21.81
CA CYS A 375 -6.08 -16.99 -22.88
C CYS A 375 -5.41 -16.32 -24.09
N GLY A 376 -5.24 -14.98 -24.09
CA GLY A 376 -4.64 -14.25 -25.21
C GLY A 376 -5.61 -13.96 -26.36
N GLY A 377 -6.91 -13.95 -26.10
CA GLY A 377 -7.94 -13.68 -27.09
C GLY A 377 -8.16 -14.84 -28.08
N ASP A 378 -8.28 -14.48 -29.38
CA ASP A 378 -8.58 -15.43 -30.45
C ASP A 378 -7.35 -16.16 -31.02
N LEU A 379 -6.25 -16.21 -30.28
CA LEU A 379 -5.06 -16.94 -30.68
C LEU A 379 -5.31 -18.45 -30.77
N LEU A 380 -4.69 -19.11 -31.77
CA LEU A 380 -4.82 -20.56 -32.01
C LEU A 380 -3.91 -21.34 -31.10
#